data_95a8569f29ece82764316aed610dcf96
#
_entry.id   95a8569f29ece82764316aed610dcf96
#
_cell.length_a   1.000
_cell.length_b   1.000
_cell.length_c   1.000
_cell.angle_alpha   90.00
_cell.angle_beta   90.00
_cell.angle_gamma   90.00
#
_symmetry.space_group_name_H-M   'P 1'
#
loop_
_entity.id
_entity.type
_entity.pdbx_description
1 polymer ?
#
loop_
_entity_poly.entity_id
_entity_poly.type
_entity_poly.pdbx_seq_one_letter_code
_entity_poly.pdbx_strand_id
1 'polypeptide(L)'
;MKDKLIGVGMVSLLLSGCVVPYDYDDDDYRPRERARSECAEEAHDRGYRRVEVQSVRSSGRLEWEVTMQARDRSGRDVRIRCEYDARSRRARLS
;
A
#
# COMPACT_ATOMS: atom_id res chain seq x y z
N MET A 1 19.50 -5.51 -47.54
CA MET A 1 19.68 -5.30 -47.20
C MET A 1 19.05 -4.54 -46.51
N LYS A 2 18.96 -3.85 -46.35
CA LYS A 2 18.44 -3.14 -45.83
C LYS A 2 17.50 -3.40 -44.94
N ASP A 3 17.07 -4.02 -44.81
CA ASP A 3 16.20 -4.54 -44.07
C ASP A 3 16.36 -4.26 -42.72
N LYS A 4 17.28 -4.35 -42.28
CA LYS A 4 17.48 -4.23 -41.04
C LYS A 4 16.99 -3.04 -40.40
N LEU A 5 17.08 -2.05 -40.94
CA LEU A 5 16.71 -0.93 -40.35
C LEU A 5 15.42 -0.93 -39.88
N ILE A 6 14.65 -1.48 -40.45
CA ILE A 6 13.37 -1.48 -40.12
C ILE A 6 13.07 -1.84 -38.78
N GLY A 7 13.49 -2.85 -38.33
CA GLY A 7 13.12 -3.32 -37.10
C GLY A 7 13.44 -2.41 -35.99
N VAL A 8 14.37 -1.75 -36.15
CA VAL A 8 14.79 -0.87 -35.17
C VAL A 8 13.80 0.09 -34.67
N GLY A 9 13.23 0.73 -35.52
CA GLY A 9 12.33 1.74 -35.12
C GLY A 9 11.23 1.26 -34.23
N MET A 10 10.73 0.18 -34.50
CA MET A 10 9.63 -0.26 -33.76
C MET A 10 9.90 -0.43 -32.38
N VAL A 11 10.91 -0.96 -32.09
CA VAL A 11 11.25 -1.23 -30.77
C VAL A 11 11.12 -0.07 -29.86
N SER A 12 11.64 0.97 -30.20
CA SER A 12 11.62 2.08 -29.33
C SER A 12 10.26 2.52 -28.99
N LEU A 13 9.38 2.47 -29.86
CA LEU A 13 8.08 2.94 -29.59
C LEU A 13 7.40 2.21 -28.52
N LEU A 14 7.54 0.97 -28.52
CA LEU A 14 6.86 0.20 -27.58
C LEU A 14 7.15 0.59 -26.19
N LEU A 15 8.33 0.80 -25.90
CA LEU A 15 8.72 1.12 -24.60
C LEU A 15 8.09 2.32 -24.03
N SER A 16 8.06 3.33 -24.73
CA SER A 16 7.58 4.53 -24.17
C SER A 16 6.14 4.49 -23.79
N GLY A 17 5.37 3.80 -24.48
CA GLY A 17 3.97 3.81 -24.19
C GLY A 17 3.59 3.10 -22.93
N CYS A 18 4.38 2.25 -22.44
CA CYS A 18 4.00 1.45 -21.33
C CYS A 18 4.04 2.11 -20.01
N VAL A 19 4.81 3.03 -19.85
CA VAL A 19 5.02 3.60 -18.57
C VAL A 19 4.09 4.64 -18.06
N VAL A 20 3.73 5.50 -18.83
CA VAL A 20 2.95 6.62 -18.43
C VAL A 20 1.69 6.42 -17.66
N PRO A 21 0.81 5.64 -18.07
CA PRO A 21 -0.51 5.58 -17.47
C PRO A 21 -0.56 5.27 -16.01
N TYR A 22 0.42 4.69 -15.49
CA TYR A 22 0.36 4.29 -14.14
C TYR A 22 0.30 5.36 -13.12
N ASP A 23 0.77 6.47 -13.43
CA ASP A 23 0.85 7.54 -12.48
C ASP A 23 -0.45 7.96 -11.88
N TYR A 24 -1.49 7.91 -12.61
CA TYR A 24 -2.74 8.35 -12.10
C TYR A 24 -3.28 7.49 -11.03
N ASP A 25 -3.18 6.25 -11.19
CA ASP A 25 -3.75 5.35 -10.25
C ASP A 25 -3.08 5.46 -8.92
N ASP A 26 -1.86 5.78 -8.92
CA ASP A 26 -1.12 5.87 -7.71
C ASP A 26 -1.64 6.90 -6.75
N ASP A 27 -2.18 7.94 -7.21
CA ASP A 27 -2.68 8.98 -6.36
C ASP A 27 -3.79 8.53 -5.45
N ASP A 28 -4.71 7.75 -5.94
CA ASP A 28 -5.80 7.25 -5.14
C ASP A 28 -5.39 6.05 -4.36
N TYR A 29 -4.48 5.30 -4.89
CA TYR A 29 -4.08 4.07 -4.31
C TYR A 29 -3.07 4.22 -3.19
N ARG A 30 -2.22 5.17 -3.28
CA ARG A 30 -1.18 5.38 -2.31
C ARG A 30 -1.62 5.55 -0.87
N PRO A 31 -2.61 6.36 -0.59
CA PRO A 31 -3.03 6.53 0.79
C PRO A 31 -3.51 5.22 1.40
N ARG A 32 -4.16 4.42 0.61
CA ARG A 32 -4.65 3.16 1.07
C ARG A 32 -3.52 2.19 1.38
N GLU A 33 -2.56 2.09 0.48
CA GLU A 33 -1.42 1.25 0.70
C GLU A 33 -0.56 1.73 1.85
N ARG A 34 -0.46 3.01 1.97
CA ARG A 34 0.29 3.58 3.06
C ARG A 34 -0.38 3.30 4.40
N ALA A 35 -1.69 3.38 4.45
CA ALA A 35 -2.43 3.06 5.66
C ALA A 35 -2.14 1.63 6.08
N ARG A 36 -2.15 0.73 5.14
CA ARG A 36 -1.90 -0.65 5.39
C ARG A 36 -0.51 -0.86 5.98
N SER A 37 0.48 -0.30 5.34
CA SER A 37 1.84 -0.47 5.73
C SER A 37 2.17 0.21 7.05
N GLU A 38 1.72 1.42 7.23
CA GLU A 38 1.99 2.17 8.43
C GLU A 38 1.31 1.56 9.65
N CYS A 39 0.10 1.08 9.48
CA CYS A 39 -0.59 0.44 10.57
C CYS A 39 0.06 -0.89 10.95
N ALA A 40 0.53 -1.63 9.98
CA ALA A 40 1.22 -2.87 10.27
C ALA A 40 2.53 -2.60 11.01
N GLU A 41 3.23 -1.58 10.60
CA GLU A 41 4.45 -1.21 11.27
C GLU A 41 4.22 -0.77 12.69
N GLU A 42 3.19 -0.01 12.90
CA GLU A 42 2.85 0.45 14.23
C GLU A 42 2.54 -0.74 15.14
N ALA A 43 1.86 -1.73 14.62
CA ALA A 43 1.56 -2.92 15.39
C ALA A 43 2.84 -3.66 15.78
N HIS A 44 3.76 -3.78 14.85
CA HIS A 44 5.03 -4.40 15.15
C HIS A 44 5.79 -3.62 16.21
N ASP A 45 5.78 -2.33 16.12
CA ASP A 45 6.46 -1.49 17.08
C ASP A 45 5.89 -1.63 18.48
N ARG A 46 4.63 -1.98 18.57
CA ARG A 46 3.99 -2.17 19.86
C ARG A 46 4.15 -3.58 20.39
N GLY A 47 4.87 -4.42 19.68
CA GLY A 47 5.17 -5.75 20.15
C GLY A 47 4.27 -6.85 19.67
N TYR A 48 3.36 -6.55 18.76
CA TYR A 48 2.52 -7.58 18.18
C TYR A 48 3.30 -8.37 17.16
N ARG A 49 2.94 -9.65 17.01
CA ARG A 49 3.59 -10.52 16.06
C ARG A 49 2.59 -11.11 15.10
N ARG A 50 3.04 -11.61 14.00
CA ARG A 50 2.21 -12.23 12.98
C ARG A 50 1.08 -11.32 12.57
N VAL A 51 1.43 -10.10 12.30
CA VAL A 51 0.45 -9.08 11.93
C VAL A 51 -0.07 -9.34 10.54
N GLU A 52 -1.39 -9.43 10.42
CA GLU A 52 -2.04 -9.71 9.17
C GLU A 52 -3.14 -8.71 8.94
N VAL A 53 -3.05 -7.94 7.88
CA VAL A 53 -4.06 -6.95 7.58
C VAL A 53 -5.26 -7.66 6.95
N GLN A 54 -6.42 -7.46 7.54
CA GLN A 54 -7.63 -8.09 7.05
C GLN A 54 -8.47 -7.18 6.20
N SER A 55 -8.54 -5.93 6.52
CA SER A 55 -9.30 -4.99 5.71
C SER A 55 -8.78 -3.58 5.88
N VAL A 56 -8.97 -2.80 4.84
CA VAL A 56 -8.62 -1.40 4.83
C VAL A 56 -9.82 -0.67 4.28
N ARG A 57 -10.37 0.25 5.07
CA ARG A 57 -11.56 0.97 4.65
C ARG A 57 -11.38 2.46 4.84
N SER A 58 -11.97 3.22 3.97
CA SER A 58 -11.99 4.65 4.13
C SER A 58 -12.97 4.99 5.25
N SER A 59 -12.53 5.71 6.25
CA SER A 59 -13.40 6.10 7.35
C SER A 59 -13.70 7.58 7.34
N GLY A 60 -13.09 8.32 6.45
CA GLY A 60 -13.33 9.73 6.32
C GLY A 60 -12.58 10.22 5.14
N ARG A 61 -12.53 11.53 4.96
CA ARG A 61 -11.95 12.08 3.79
C ARG A 61 -10.49 11.72 3.61
N LEU A 62 -9.68 11.82 4.55
CA LEU A 62 -8.29 11.43 4.45
C LEU A 62 -7.97 10.46 5.55
N GLU A 63 -8.97 9.70 5.96
CA GLU A 63 -8.81 8.77 7.07
C GLU A 63 -9.12 7.35 6.65
N TRP A 64 -8.36 6.44 7.19
CA TRP A 64 -8.51 5.04 6.85
C TRP A 64 -8.54 4.20 8.10
N GLU A 65 -9.33 3.16 8.06
CA GLU A 65 -9.39 2.22 9.16
C GLU A 65 -8.81 0.89 8.71
N VAL A 66 -7.84 0.39 9.42
CA VAL A 66 -7.20 -0.87 9.09
C VAL A 66 -7.49 -1.86 10.20
N THR A 67 -8.06 -2.98 9.83
CA THR A 67 -8.32 -4.05 10.79
C THR A 67 -7.28 -5.13 10.58
N MET A 68 -6.66 -5.53 11.66
CA MET A 68 -5.59 -6.51 11.59
C MET A 68 -5.79 -7.60 12.62
N GLN A 69 -5.22 -8.74 12.33
CA GLN A 69 -5.18 -9.83 13.28
C GLN A 69 -3.72 -10.05 13.63
N ALA A 70 -3.44 -10.29 14.87
CA ALA A 70 -2.06 -10.44 15.29
C ALA A 70 -1.97 -11.26 16.56
N ARG A 71 -0.77 -11.52 17.02
CA ARG A 71 -0.54 -12.17 18.29
C ARG A 71 0.08 -11.19 19.25
N ASP A 72 -0.43 -11.17 20.46
CA ASP A 72 0.13 -10.27 21.46
C ASP A 72 1.33 -10.94 22.10
N ARG A 73 1.92 -10.31 23.08
CA ARG A 73 3.12 -10.82 23.73
C ARG A 73 2.88 -12.13 24.47
N SER A 74 1.68 -12.38 24.86
CA SER A 74 1.36 -13.60 25.55
C SER A 74 1.02 -14.73 24.58
N GLY A 75 1.02 -14.47 23.30
CA GLY A 75 0.74 -15.48 22.30
C GLY A 75 -0.71 -15.63 21.96
N ARG A 76 -1.54 -14.70 22.40
CA ARG A 76 -2.96 -14.76 22.08
C ARG A 76 -3.26 -14.09 20.78
N ASP A 77 -4.22 -14.63 20.07
CA ASP A 77 -4.69 -13.99 18.84
C ASP A 77 -5.59 -12.84 19.21
N VAL A 78 -5.32 -11.69 18.68
CA VAL A 78 -6.11 -10.51 18.96
C VAL A 78 -6.43 -9.77 17.68
N ARG A 79 -7.51 -9.03 17.71
CA ARG A 79 -7.89 -8.20 16.59
C ARG A 79 -7.55 -6.76 16.97
N ILE A 80 -6.88 -6.08 16.07
CA ILE A 80 -6.43 -4.72 16.31
C ILE A 80 -7.04 -3.81 15.28
N ARG A 81 -7.45 -2.65 15.72
CA ARG A 81 -7.93 -1.65 14.83
C ARG A 81 -6.93 -0.51 14.80
N CYS A 82 -6.67 0.00 13.63
CA CYS A 82 -5.74 1.09 13.47
C CYS A 82 -6.37 2.18 12.65
N GLU A 83 -6.21 3.41 13.06
CA GLU A 83 -6.67 4.53 12.29
C GLU A 83 -5.48 5.22 11.68
N TYR A 84 -5.55 5.47 10.40
CA TYR A 84 -4.49 6.15 9.71
C TYR A 84 -4.99 7.47 9.15
N ASP A 85 -4.29 8.54 9.47
CA ASP A 85 -4.62 9.86 8.97
C ASP A 85 -3.63 10.19 7.87
N ALA A 86 -4.11 10.26 6.64
CA ALA A 86 -3.24 10.51 5.51
C ALA A 86 -2.69 11.92 5.50
N ARG A 87 -3.38 12.83 6.16
CA ARG A 87 -2.95 14.21 6.20
C ARG A 87 -1.68 14.35 7.05
N SER A 88 -1.67 13.78 8.22
CA SER A 88 -0.53 13.85 9.10
C SER A 88 0.38 12.65 8.98
N ARG A 89 -0.06 11.65 8.24
CA ARG A 89 0.68 10.39 8.07
C ARG A 89 0.91 9.70 9.40
N ARG A 90 -0.11 9.70 10.22
CA ARG A 90 -0.03 9.05 11.52
C ARG A 90 -0.92 7.84 11.61
N ALA A 91 -0.39 6.76 12.13
CA ALA A 91 -1.14 5.55 12.40
C ALA A 91 -1.33 5.43 13.89
N ARG A 92 -2.52 5.09 14.31
CA ARG A 92 -2.83 4.99 15.72
C ARG A 92 -3.63 3.72 16.01
N LEU A 93 -3.12 2.89 16.87
CA LEU A 93 -3.83 1.67 17.24
C LEU A 93 -4.86 1.97 18.31
N SER A 94 -5.94 1.25 18.28
CA SER A 94 -6.93 1.41 19.33
C SER A 94 -7.40 0.08 19.87
#